data_68f0af1ac7d81c56e1b08f56f382e4f8
#
_entry.id   68f0af1ac7d81c56e1b08f56f382e4f8
#
_cell.length_a   1.000
_cell.length_b   1.000
_cell.length_c   1.000
_cell.angle_alpha   90.00
_cell.angle_beta   90.00
_cell.angle_gamma   90.00
#
_symmetry.space_group_name_H-M   'P 1'
#
loop_
_entity.id
_entity.type
_entity.pdbx_description
1 polymer ?
#
loop_
_entity_poly.entity_id
_entity_poly.type
_entity_poly.pdbx_seq_one_letter_code
_entity_poly.pdbx_strand_id
1 'polypeptide(L)'
;MNIDDVRNKILNGAYSSRVIQGRQNKHIEGTKQFAQKREQMQKLSPGSEPSIVNDGIDIQNLVDKYKGTGDIYFVKSSPDYPRENIVADMIIGKSWWKEANKYIDTSMFTISYSKTGVHIVPINERGRK
;
A
#
# COMPACT_ATOMS: atom_id res chain seq x y z
N MET A 1 22.20 2.64 -4.39
CA MET A 1 21.42 3.86 -4.11
C MET A 1 21.32 4.06 -2.61
N ASN A 2 21.56 5.27 -2.15
CA ASN A 2 21.55 5.56 -0.72
C ASN A 2 20.10 5.79 -0.26
N ILE A 3 19.66 5.03 0.73
CA ILE A 3 18.29 5.10 1.25
C ILE A 3 18.01 6.46 1.91
N ASP A 4 19.00 7.06 2.55
CA ASP A 4 18.84 8.39 3.15
C ASP A 4 18.54 9.46 2.09
N ASP A 5 19.17 9.38 0.93
CA ASP A 5 18.88 10.28 -0.19
C ASP A 5 17.46 10.06 -0.72
N VAL A 6 17.01 8.82 -0.80
CA VAL A 6 15.64 8.50 -1.23
C VAL A 6 14.63 9.04 -0.21
N ARG A 7 14.90 8.87 1.08
CA ARG A 7 14.06 9.42 2.16
C ARG A 7 13.93 10.93 2.04
N ASN A 8 15.04 11.61 1.79
CA ASN A 8 15.04 13.07 1.60
C ASN A 8 14.20 13.47 0.39
N LYS A 9 14.25 12.72 -0.71
CA LYS A 9 13.42 12.96 -1.89
C LYS A 9 11.93 12.77 -1.60
N ILE A 10 11.59 11.79 -0.77
CA ILE A 10 10.20 11.60 -0.31
C ILE A 10 9.76 12.82 0.50
N LEU A 11 10.57 13.24 1.45
CA LEU A 11 10.23 14.32 2.39
C LEU A 11 10.18 15.69 1.70
N ASN A 12 11.03 15.94 0.71
CA ASN A 12 11.08 17.24 0.03
C ASN A 12 10.13 17.35 -1.19
N GLY A 13 9.34 16.30 -1.46
CA GLY A 13 8.36 16.31 -2.55
C GLY A 13 8.91 15.99 -3.94
N ALA A 14 10.16 15.53 -4.04
CA ALA A 14 10.72 15.08 -5.33
C ALA A 14 9.93 13.90 -5.90
N TYR A 15 9.42 13.02 -5.03
CA TYR A 15 8.41 12.05 -5.40
C TYR A 15 7.03 12.58 -5.00
N SER A 16 6.08 12.58 -5.93
CA SER A 16 4.71 12.98 -5.62
C SER A 16 4.13 12.09 -4.52
N SER A 17 3.52 12.70 -3.52
CA SER A 17 2.80 11.96 -2.46
C SER A 17 1.28 12.08 -2.59
N ARG A 18 0.80 12.54 -3.75
CA ARG A 18 -0.63 12.66 -4.03
C ARG A 18 -1.23 11.29 -4.28
N VAL A 19 -2.29 10.96 -3.56
CA VAL A 19 -3.01 9.69 -3.74
C VAL A 19 -3.67 9.63 -5.11
N ILE A 20 -3.38 8.56 -5.86
CA ILE A 20 -4.02 8.30 -7.15
C ILE A 20 -5.26 7.46 -6.88
N GLN A 21 -6.43 8.08 -6.94
CA GLN A 21 -7.70 7.46 -6.53
C GLN A 21 -8.01 6.18 -7.31
N GLY A 22 -7.77 6.16 -8.60
CA GLY A 22 -8.02 4.98 -9.42
C GLY A 22 -7.20 3.76 -9.00
N ARG A 23 -5.94 3.96 -8.61
CA ARG A 23 -5.09 2.89 -8.07
C ARG A 23 -5.48 2.52 -6.65
N GLN A 24 -5.81 3.53 -5.83
CA GLN A 24 -6.22 3.31 -4.45
C GLN A 24 -7.50 2.50 -4.37
N ASN A 25 -8.42 2.69 -5.31
CA ASN A 25 -9.68 1.98 -5.35
C ASN A 25 -9.54 0.44 -5.42
N LYS A 26 -8.39 -0.06 -5.87
CA LYS A 26 -8.10 -1.51 -5.85
C LYS A 26 -8.15 -2.10 -4.44
N HIS A 27 -8.03 -1.26 -3.43
CA HIS A 27 -8.04 -1.64 -2.02
C HIS A 27 -9.22 -1.01 -1.25
N ILE A 28 -10.21 -0.50 -1.97
CA ILE A 28 -11.44 0.04 -1.39
C ILE A 28 -12.61 -0.84 -1.82
N GLU A 29 -13.16 -1.57 -0.86
CA GLU A 29 -14.26 -2.50 -1.07
C GLU A 29 -15.47 -1.77 -1.66
N GLY A 30 -16.14 -2.40 -2.62
CA GLY A 30 -17.31 -1.84 -3.28
C GLY A 30 -16.99 -1.06 -4.55
N THR A 31 -15.73 -0.84 -4.88
CA THR A 31 -15.35 -0.18 -6.13
C THR A 31 -15.21 -1.16 -7.28
N LYS A 32 -15.33 -0.65 -8.51
CA LYS A 32 -15.09 -1.44 -9.72
C LYS A 32 -13.66 -1.97 -9.76
N GLN A 33 -12.69 -1.14 -9.40
CA GLN A 33 -11.28 -1.50 -9.40
C GLN A 33 -10.98 -2.63 -8.41
N PHE A 34 -11.62 -2.62 -7.26
CA PHE A 34 -11.50 -3.71 -6.28
C PHE A 34 -12.01 -5.02 -6.86
N ALA A 35 -13.17 -5.01 -7.49
CA ALA A 35 -13.76 -6.20 -8.11
C ALA A 35 -12.86 -6.76 -9.21
N GLN A 36 -12.29 -5.90 -10.05
CA GLN A 36 -11.36 -6.30 -11.11
C GLN A 36 -10.07 -6.89 -10.54
N LYS A 37 -9.52 -6.27 -9.50
CA LYS A 37 -8.32 -6.75 -8.81
C LYS A 37 -8.56 -8.13 -8.22
N ARG A 38 -9.69 -8.32 -7.56
CA ARG A 38 -10.08 -9.60 -6.96
C ARG A 38 -10.17 -10.69 -8.02
N GLU A 39 -10.81 -10.40 -9.16
CA GLU A 39 -10.93 -11.35 -10.26
C GLU A 39 -9.56 -11.79 -10.79
N GLN A 40 -8.64 -10.84 -10.99
CA GLN A 40 -7.28 -11.14 -11.43
C GLN A 40 -6.54 -12.00 -10.42
N MET A 41 -6.65 -11.68 -9.13
CA MET A 41 -5.99 -12.44 -8.07
C MET A 41 -6.50 -13.88 -8.00
N GLN A 42 -7.81 -14.07 -8.14
CA GLN A 42 -8.41 -15.43 -8.12
C GLN A 42 -7.92 -16.28 -9.28
N LYS A 43 -7.65 -15.67 -10.44
CA LYS A 43 -7.10 -16.37 -11.59
C LYS A 43 -5.64 -16.78 -11.39
N LEU A 44 -4.83 -15.87 -10.83
CA LEU A 44 -3.38 -16.08 -10.69
C LEU A 44 -3.03 -16.88 -9.43
N SER A 45 -3.79 -16.70 -8.37
CA SER A 45 -3.56 -17.36 -7.08
C SER A 45 -4.91 -17.64 -6.42
N PRO A 46 -5.57 -18.75 -6.76
CA PRO A 46 -6.88 -19.09 -6.18
C PRO A 46 -6.84 -19.04 -4.65
N GLY A 47 -7.87 -18.46 -4.04
CA GLY A 47 -7.95 -18.28 -2.60
C GLY A 47 -7.31 -16.99 -2.08
N SER A 48 -6.73 -16.16 -2.94
CA SER A 48 -6.19 -14.85 -2.56
C SER A 48 -7.25 -13.77 -2.70
N GLU A 49 -7.23 -12.80 -1.78
CA GLU A 49 -8.14 -11.65 -1.77
C GLU A 49 -7.35 -10.34 -1.64
N PRO A 50 -7.78 -9.24 -2.28
CA PRO A 50 -7.12 -7.95 -2.11
C PRO A 50 -7.23 -7.47 -0.67
N SER A 51 -6.21 -6.75 -0.20
CA SER A 51 -6.31 -6.05 1.08
C SER A 51 -7.27 -4.87 0.99
N ILE A 52 -7.82 -4.47 2.12
CA ILE A 52 -8.90 -3.47 2.21
C ILE A 52 -8.49 -2.36 3.16
N VAL A 53 -8.62 -1.10 2.71
CA VAL A 53 -8.54 0.07 3.60
C VAL A 53 -9.91 0.26 4.25
N ASN A 54 -9.95 0.45 5.56
CA ASN A 54 -11.20 0.63 6.29
C ASN A 54 -11.91 1.92 5.88
N ASP A 55 -13.24 1.90 5.92
CA ASP A 55 -14.06 3.10 5.73
C ASP A 55 -13.67 4.16 6.76
N GLY A 56 -13.75 5.42 6.35
CA GLY A 56 -13.46 6.54 7.24
C GLY A 56 -11.97 6.88 7.38
N ILE A 57 -11.07 6.09 6.79
CA ILE A 57 -9.65 6.43 6.75
C ILE A 57 -9.41 7.51 5.70
N ASP A 58 -8.87 8.64 6.12
CA ASP A 58 -8.38 9.69 5.21
C ASP A 58 -7.00 9.28 4.71
N ILE A 59 -6.97 8.67 3.53
CA ILE A 59 -5.76 8.07 2.98
C ILE A 59 -4.68 9.11 2.70
N GLN A 60 -5.07 10.28 2.15
CA GLN A 60 -4.10 11.33 1.88
C GLN A 60 -3.44 11.82 3.18
N ASN A 61 -4.21 12.00 4.23
CA ASN A 61 -3.70 12.40 5.54
C ASN A 61 -2.75 11.33 6.11
N LEU A 62 -3.09 10.07 5.91
CA LEU A 62 -2.25 8.96 6.36
C LEU A 62 -0.89 8.97 5.66
N VAL A 63 -0.87 9.18 4.35
CA VAL A 63 0.36 9.32 3.56
C VAL A 63 1.17 10.53 4.05
N ASP A 64 0.53 11.68 4.19
CA ASP A 64 1.20 12.93 4.60
C ASP A 64 1.84 12.79 5.99
N LYS A 65 1.17 12.07 6.89
CA LYS A 65 1.66 11.85 8.24
C LYS A 65 2.87 10.93 8.30
N TYR A 66 2.85 9.85 7.52
CA TYR A 66 3.81 8.75 7.68
C TYR A 66 4.89 8.69 6.61
N LYS A 67 4.75 9.37 5.48
CA LYS A 67 5.75 9.32 4.43
C LYS A 67 7.14 9.65 4.95
N GLY A 68 8.13 8.87 4.54
CA GLY A 68 9.51 9.07 4.96
C GLY A 68 9.87 8.49 6.32
N THR A 69 8.91 7.89 7.05
CA THR A 69 9.17 7.37 8.41
C THR A 69 9.43 5.87 8.44
N GLY A 70 9.21 5.15 7.35
CA GLY A 70 9.23 3.70 7.33
C GLY A 70 10.46 3.09 6.67
N ASP A 71 10.33 1.82 6.34
CA ASP A 71 11.36 1.06 5.64
C ASP A 71 11.21 1.24 4.14
N ILE A 72 12.23 1.81 3.50
CA ILE A 72 12.23 2.15 2.07
C ILE A 72 13.00 1.09 1.31
N TYR A 73 12.43 0.63 0.19
CA TYR A 73 13.05 -0.37 -0.67
C TYR A 73 12.57 -0.23 -2.11
N PHE A 74 13.29 -0.89 -3.02
CA PHE A 74 12.93 -0.96 -4.44
C PHE A 74 12.65 -2.41 -4.81
N VAL A 75 11.77 -2.61 -5.78
CA VAL A 75 11.47 -3.94 -6.33
C VAL A 75 11.87 -3.99 -7.81
N LYS A 76 12.18 -5.18 -8.31
CA LYS A 76 12.63 -5.34 -9.70
C LYS A 76 11.58 -4.89 -10.73
N SER A 77 10.30 -5.10 -10.41
CA SER A 77 9.20 -4.74 -11.30
C SER A 77 8.95 -3.22 -11.35
N SER A 78 9.52 -2.46 -10.42
CA SER A 78 9.38 -1.00 -10.36
C SER A 78 10.68 -0.39 -9.84
N PRO A 79 11.77 -0.41 -10.66
CA PRO A 79 13.09 0.00 -10.19
C PRO A 79 13.28 1.50 -10.03
N ASP A 80 12.40 2.31 -10.64
CA ASP A 80 12.54 3.76 -10.68
C ASP A 80 11.89 4.48 -9.50
N TYR A 81 11.00 3.82 -8.81
CA TYR A 81 10.24 4.42 -7.70
C TYR A 81 10.24 3.50 -6.49
N PRO A 82 10.40 4.07 -5.29
CA PRO A 82 10.47 3.26 -4.07
C PRO A 82 9.10 2.78 -3.61
N ARG A 83 9.16 1.82 -2.70
CA ARG A 83 8.06 1.44 -1.81
C ARG A 83 8.51 1.70 -0.38
N GLU A 84 7.56 1.94 0.49
CA GLU A 84 7.84 2.23 1.88
C GLU A 84 6.85 1.50 2.78
N ASN A 85 7.37 0.64 3.68
CA ASN A 85 6.53 -0.07 4.63
C ASN A 85 6.40 0.74 5.92
N ILE A 86 5.16 0.98 6.32
CA ILE A 86 4.78 1.81 7.46
C ILE A 86 4.06 0.96 8.49
N VAL A 87 4.31 1.25 9.77
CA VAL A 87 3.48 0.75 10.88
C VAL A 87 2.82 1.98 11.50
N ALA A 88 1.50 2.09 11.35
CA ALA A 88 0.73 3.18 11.93
C ALA A 88 0.43 2.91 13.41
N ASP A 89 -0.03 3.94 14.10
CA ASP A 89 -0.43 3.85 15.52
C ASP A 89 -1.90 3.43 15.69
N MET A 90 -2.56 3.03 14.62
CA MET A 90 -3.96 2.60 14.62
C MET A 90 -4.20 1.56 13.54
N ILE A 91 -5.29 0.81 13.65
CA ILE A 91 -5.74 -0.09 12.61
C ILE A 91 -6.23 0.75 11.41
N ILE A 92 -5.70 0.45 10.22
CA ILE A 92 -6.05 1.19 9.00
C ILE A 92 -6.81 0.34 7.98
N GLY A 93 -6.82 -0.95 8.14
CA GLY A 93 -7.45 -1.82 7.16
C GLY A 93 -7.38 -3.28 7.54
N LYS A 94 -7.58 -4.11 6.52
CA LYS A 94 -7.57 -5.57 6.65
C LYS A 94 -6.66 -6.15 5.57
N SER A 95 -5.88 -7.15 5.95
CA SER A 95 -5.00 -7.87 5.05
C SER A 95 -5.41 -9.34 5.00
N TRP A 96 -5.37 -9.93 3.82
CA TRP A 96 -5.77 -11.32 3.63
C TRP A 96 -4.68 -12.27 4.10
N TRP A 97 -5.05 -13.19 4.98
CA TRP A 97 -4.18 -14.28 5.42
C TRP A 97 -4.63 -15.57 4.73
N LYS A 98 -3.99 -15.88 3.61
CA LYS A 98 -4.40 -16.97 2.72
C LYS A 98 -4.42 -18.32 3.42
N GLU A 99 -3.40 -18.62 4.21
CA GLU A 99 -3.28 -19.91 4.90
C GLU A 99 -4.40 -20.13 5.92
N ALA A 100 -4.91 -19.07 6.50
CA ALA A 100 -6.04 -19.11 7.44
C ALA A 100 -7.39 -18.83 6.78
N ASN A 101 -7.37 -18.46 5.49
CA ASN A 101 -8.56 -18.15 4.70
C ASN A 101 -9.44 -17.08 5.36
N LYS A 102 -8.81 -15.99 5.84
CA LYS A 102 -9.52 -14.91 6.52
C LYS A 102 -8.77 -13.59 6.42
N TYR A 103 -9.51 -12.50 6.59
CA TYR A 103 -8.91 -11.19 6.80
C TYR A 103 -8.47 -11.02 8.25
N ILE A 104 -7.37 -10.29 8.43
CA ILE A 104 -6.91 -9.85 9.75
C ILE A 104 -6.77 -8.32 9.74
N ASP A 105 -7.13 -7.69 10.84
CA ASP A 105 -6.95 -6.26 11.01
C ASP A 105 -5.47 -5.93 11.02
N THR A 106 -5.11 -4.79 10.43
CA THR A 106 -3.71 -4.39 10.36
C THR A 106 -3.53 -2.89 10.50
N SER A 107 -2.44 -2.50 11.15
CA SER A 107 -1.92 -1.13 11.18
C SER A 107 -0.77 -0.94 10.20
N MET A 108 -0.43 -1.97 9.44
CA MET A 108 0.70 -1.94 8.51
C MET A 108 0.23 -1.69 7.09
N PHE A 109 0.97 -0.85 6.38
CA PHE A 109 0.69 -0.60 4.97
C PHE A 109 1.96 -0.24 4.21
N THR A 110 1.93 -0.47 2.91
CA THR A 110 2.98 -0.04 2.00
C THR A 110 2.52 1.21 1.26
N ILE A 111 3.36 2.24 1.22
CA ILE A 111 3.18 3.36 0.29
C ILE A 111 3.93 2.98 -0.98
N SER A 112 3.22 2.90 -2.10
CA SER A 112 3.80 2.61 -3.40
C SER A 112 3.91 3.92 -4.18
N TYR A 113 5.15 4.38 -4.41
CA TYR A 113 5.42 5.63 -5.13
C TYR A 113 5.45 5.37 -6.63
N SER A 114 5.05 6.37 -7.41
CA SER A 114 5.12 6.32 -8.87
C SER A 114 5.36 7.73 -9.42
N LYS A 115 5.48 7.84 -10.73
CA LYS A 115 5.70 9.12 -11.40
C LYS A 115 4.61 10.15 -11.08
N THR A 116 3.36 9.70 -10.95
CA THR A 116 2.20 10.60 -10.84
C THR A 116 1.61 10.66 -9.43
N GLY A 117 2.08 9.84 -8.52
CA GLY A 117 1.58 9.84 -7.14
C GLY A 117 1.72 8.48 -6.46
N VAL A 118 0.89 8.29 -5.45
CA VAL A 118 0.99 7.11 -4.58
C VAL A 118 -0.36 6.40 -4.41
N HIS A 119 -0.28 5.17 -3.95
CA HIS A 119 -1.41 4.49 -3.32
C HIS A 119 -0.88 3.68 -2.14
N ILE A 120 -1.76 3.34 -1.20
CA ILE A 120 -1.39 2.50 -0.07
C ILE A 120 -2.00 1.11 -0.20
N VAL A 121 -1.27 0.12 0.30
CA VAL A 121 -1.68 -1.28 0.29
C VAL A 121 -1.57 -1.80 1.71
N PRO A 122 -2.69 -2.08 2.40
CA PRO A 122 -2.61 -2.73 3.71
C PRO A 122 -1.86 -4.06 3.61
N ILE A 123 -0.95 -4.29 4.54
CA ILE A 123 -0.16 -5.53 4.61
C ILE A 123 -0.19 -6.05 6.04
N ASN A 124 0.25 -7.29 6.22
CA ASN A 124 0.50 -7.85 7.55
C ASN A 124 1.95 -8.35 7.62
N GLU A 125 2.37 -8.81 8.77
CA GLU A 125 3.75 -9.28 8.96
C GLU A 125 4.14 -10.39 7.98
N ARG A 126 3.19 -11.22 7.56
CA ARG A 126 3.43 -12.33 6.63
C ARG A 126 3.65 -11.83 5.20
N GLY A 127 3.02 -10.71 4.82
CA GLY A 127 3.23 -10.04 3.54
C GLY A 127 4.41 -9.10 3.52
N ARG A 128 5.03 -8.86 4.66
CA ARG A 128 6.18 -7.97 4.82
C ARG A 128 7.46 -8.76 4.56
N LYS A 129 8.01 -8.60 3.40
CA LYS A 129 9.28 -9.25 3.07
C LYS A 129 10.26 -8.28 2.45
#